data_61d492946b181cdd05934b3899d19afb
#
_entry.id   61d492946b181cdd05934b3899d19afb
#
_cell.length_a   1.000
_cell.length_b   1.000
_cell.length_c   1.000
_cell.angle_alpha   90.00
_cell.angle_beta   90.00
_cell.angle_gamma   90.00
#
_symmetry.space_group_name_H-M   'P 1'
#
loop_
_entity.id
_entity.type
_entity.pdbx_description
1 polymer ?
#
loop_
_entity_poly.entity_id
_entity_poly.type
_entity_poly.pdbx_seq_one_letter_code
_entity_poly.pdbx_strand_id
1 'polypeptide(L)'
;MLTSGTLMNPKHPVYIISKGRWDSRHTSKALEKMDMPYSIVVEDYEYEQYARFIDKDKILILPKKYIEEYDSCTTDQGTGSGPARNFCWEHALENGATSHWLLDDNIKAFGRINRNLYIHVTSGTIFKAAEDFIERYENV
;
A
#
# COMPACT_ATOMS: atom_id res chain seq x y z
N MET A 1 21.22 -9.24 15.24
CA MET A 1 20.86 -10.24 14.23
C MET A 1 19.54 -9.87 13.57
N LEU A 2 19.52 -9.85 12.26
CA LEU A 2 18.27 -9.54 11.55
C LEU A 2 17.29 -10.70 11.71
N THR A 3 16.01 -10.36 11.94
CA THR A 3 14.97 -11.38 11.97
C THR A 3 14.71 -11.88 10.54
N SER A 4 14.21 -13.10 10.40
CA SER A 4 13.87 -13.64 9.09
C SER A 4 12.82 -12.79 8.39
N GLY A 5 11.88 -12.17 9.14
CA GLY A 5 10.87 -11.26 8.58
C GLY A 5 11.50 -10.02 7.93
N THR A 6 12.53 -9.43 8.54
CA THR A 6 13.24 -8.28 7.98
C THR A 6 13.91 -8.61 6.65
N LEU A 7 14.53 -9.80 6.55
CA LEU A 7 15.21 -10.24 5.33
C LEU A 7 14.23 -10.58 4.20
N MET A 8 13.00 -10.93 4.55
CA MET A 8 11.97 -11.38 3.60
C MET A 8 11.00 -10.28 3.17
N ASN A 9 11.10 -9.09 3.76
CA ASN A 9 10.23 -7.98 3.40
C ASN A 9 10.55 -7.44 2.02
N PRO A 10 9.55 -6.85 1.33
CA PRO A 10 9.81 -6.25 0.03
C PRO A 10 10.83 -5.12 0.13
N LYS A 11 11.58 -4.96 -0.92
CA LYS A 11 12.59 -3.90 -1.07
C LYS A 11 11.94 -2.54 -1.32
N HIS A 12 10.83 -2.52 -2.07
CA HIS A 12 10.15 -1.29 -2.46
C HIS A 12 9.04 -0.93 -1.48
N PRO A 13 8.74 0.37 -1.33
CA PRO A 13 7.71 0.80 -0.37
C PRO A 13 6.32 0.28 -0.76
N VAL A 14 5.51 0.03 0.27
CA VAL A 14 4.14 -0.46 0.14
C VAL A 14 3.18 0.62 0.60
N TYR A 15 2.26 1.02 -0.26
CA TYR A 15 1.24 2.02 0.05
C TYR A 15 -0.14 1.38 0.03
N ILE A 16 -0.97 1.74 1.00
CA ILE A 16 -2.39 1.40 1.03
C ILE A 16 -3.17 2.69 0.82
N ILE A 17 -4.09 2.69 -0.12
CA ILE A 17 -5.00 3.82 -0.34
C ILE A 17 -6.30 3.49 0.37
N SER A 18 -6.73 4.34 1.30
CA SER A 18 -7.91 4.07 2.12
C SER A 18 -8.79 5.30 2.29
N LYS A 19 -10.10 5.07 2.27
CA LYS A 19 -11.10 6.11 2.50
C LYS A 19 -12.30 5.50 3.20
N GLY A 20 -12.66 6.06 4.36
CA GLY A 20 -13.87 5.68 5.09
C GLY A 20 -13.84 4.30 5.72
N ARG A 21 -12.67 3.66 5.86
CA ARG A 21 -12.57 2.28 6.37
C ARG A 21 -11.61 2.15 7.55
N TRP A 22 -11.60 3.16 8.41
CA TRP A 22 -10.72 3.16 9.58
C TRP A 22 -11.03 2.06 10.59
N ASP A 23 -12.27 1.61 10.64
CA ASP A 23 -12.71 0.57 11.57
C ASP A 23 -12.43 -0.84 11.06
N SER A 24 -12.59 -1.09 9.78
CA SER A 24 -12.37 -2.42 9.20
C SER A 24 -10.89 -2.68 8.86
N ARG A 25 -10.26 -1.79 8.12
CA ARG A 25 -8.81 -1.80 7.80
C ARG A 25 -8.25 -3.16 7.41
N HIS A 26 -8.95 -3.89 6.53
CA HIS A 26 -8.58 -5.27 6.19
C HIS A 26 -7.14 -5.40 5.72
N THR A 27 -6.71 -4.57 4.78
CA THR A 27 -5.36 -4.65 4.21
C THR A 27 -4.28 -4.36 5.24
N SER A 28 -4.43 -3.28 6.02
CA SER A 28 -3.44 -2.95 7.04
C SER A 28 -3.31 -4.03 8.10
N LYS A 29 -4.44 -4.61 8.53
CA LYS A 29 -4.42 -5.72 9.47
C LYS A 29 -3.74 -6.95 8.89
N ALA A 30 -3.97 -7.25 7.60
CA ALA A 30 -3.32 -8.37 6.94
C ALA A 30 -1.80 -8.17 6.87
N LEU A 31 -1.34 -6.97 6.51
CA LEU A 31 0.09 -6.67 6.46
C LEU A 31 0.73 -6.69 7.84
N GLU A 32 0.02 -6.22 8.86
CA GLU A 32 0.51 -6.27 10.25
C GLU A 32 0.70 -7.70 10.73
N LYS A 33 -0.21 -8.61 10.37
CA LYS A 33 -0.05 -10.04 10.67
C LYS A 33 1.15 -10.67 9.98
N MET A 34 1.52 -10.13 8.83
CA MET A 34 2.69 -10.59 8.06
C MET A 34 3.97 -9.89 8.48
N ASP A 35 3.89 -9.00 9.46
CA ASP A 35 5.00 -8.17 9.92
C ASP A 35 5.65 -7.38 8.77
N MET A 36 4.83 -6.85 7.89
CA MET A 36 5.26 -6.04 6.75
C MET A 36 5.15 -4.56 7.03
N PRO A 37 6.17 -3.76 6.66
CA PRO A 37 6.04 -2.31 6.71
C PRO A 37 5.09 -1.83 5.62
N TYR A 38 4.36 -0.75 5.91
CA TYR A 38 3.47 -0.11 4.94
C TYR A 38 3.26 1.35 5.33
N SER A 39 2.78 2.14 4.37
CA SER A 39 2.23 3.46 4.62
C SER A 39 0.79 3.47 4.13
N ILE A 40 -0.11 4.10 4.89
CA ILE A 40 -1.51 4.22 4.51
C ILE A 40 -1.82 5.67 4.18
N VAL A 41 -2.40 5.90 2.99
CA VAL A 41 -2.73 7.24 2.51
C VAL A 41 -4.20 7.51 2.77
N VAL A 42 -4.48 8.57 3.51
CA VAL A 42 -5.84 8.96 3.91
C VAL A 42 -6.04 10.44 3.63
N GLU A 43 -7.30 10.87 3.54
CA GLU A 43 -7.62 12.29 3.45
C GLU A 43 -7.51 12.96 4.83
N ASP A 44 -7.25 14.26 4.84
CA ASP A 44 -6.96 15.01 6.07
C ASP A 44 -8.08 14.92 7.10
N TYR A 45 -9.33 14.95 6.66
CA TYR A 45 -10.48 14.90 7.58
C TYR A 45 -10.67 13.52 8.22
N GLU A 46 -10.01 12.49 7.72
CA GLU A 46 -10.08 11.13 8.26
C GLU A 46 -8.88 10.78 9.14
N TYR A 47 -7.87 11.63 9.19
CA TYR A 47 -6.62 11.33 9.89
C TYR A 47 -6.84 10.90 11.34
N GLU A 48 -7.68 11.61 12.07
CA GLU A 48 -7.93 11.32 13.49
C GLU A 48 -8.51 9.91 13.70
N GLN A 49 -9.40 9.49 12.81
CA GLN A 49 -10.00 8.16 12.90
C GLN A 49 -8.97 7.06 12.68
N TYR A 50 -8.13 7.21 11.66
CA TYR A 50 -7.07 6.23 11.40
C TYR A 50 -6.00 6.24 12.49
N ALA A 51 -5.67 7.40 13.03
CA ALA A 51 -4.65 7.53 14.07
C ALA A 51 -5.03 6.83 15.39
N ARG A 52 -6.30 6.53 15.59
CA ARG A 52 -6.76 5.76 16.76
C ARG A 52 -6.35 4.29 16.68
N PHE A 53 -6.09 3.77 15.50
CA PHE A 53 -5.85 2.35 15.26
C PHE A 53 -4.47 2.05 14.70
N ILE A 54 -3.86 3.01 14.02
CA ILE A 54 -2.61 2.84 13.29
C ILE A 54 -1.58 3.83 13.81
N ASP A 55 -0.32 3.40 13.91
CA ASP A 55 0.78 4.29 14.28
C ASP A 55 0.85 5.48 13.32
N LYS A 56 0.99 6.65 13.89
CA LYS A 56 1.02 7.91 13.11
C LYS A 56 2.13 7.93 12.07
N ASP A 57 3.24 7.26 12.34
CA ASP A 57 4.37 7.18 11.41
C ASP A 57 4.02 6.44 10.11
N LYS A 58 2.98 5.64 10.13
CA LYS A 58 2.51 4.89 8.97
C LYS A 58 1.44 5.63 8.16
N ILE A 59 0.91 6.72 8.68
CA ILE A 59 -0.19 7.44 8.05
C ILE A 59 0.34 8.62 7.25
N LEU A 60 -0.01 8.68 5.98
CA LEU A 60 0.30 9.80 5.10
C LEU A 60 -1.00 10.51 4.75
N ILE A 61 -1.01 11.84 4.89
CA ILE A 61 -2.16 12.66 4.54
C ILE A 61 -2.04 13.06 3.08
N LEU A 62 -3.09 12.77 2.29
CA LEU A 62 -3.13 13.17 0.88
C LEU A 62 -3.22 14.69 0.78
N PRO A 63 -2.22 15.38 0.19
CA PRO A 63 -2.30 16.82 0.01
C PRO A 63 -3.44 17.20 -0.93
N LYS A 64 -4.16 18.27 -0.59
CA LYS A 64 -5.32 18.74 -1.37
C LYS A 64 -4.99 19.08 -2.81
N LYS A 65 -3.76 19.50 -3.09
CA LYS A 65 -3.33 19.85 -4.44
C LYS A 65 -3.52 18.71 -5.44
N TYR A 66 -3.34 17.46 -5.00
CA TYR A 66 -3.53 16.30 -5.87
C TYR A 66 -4.98 16.12 -6.28
N ILE A 67 -5.90 16.43 -5.38
CA ILE A 67 -7.34 16.35 -5.67
C ILE A 67 -7.74 17.49 -6.61
N GLU A 68 -7.25 18.70 -6.35
CA GLU A 68 -7.59 19.90 -7.12
C GLU A 68 -7.02 19.87 -8.54
N GLU A 69 -5.82 19.34 -8.70
CA GLU A 69 -5.13 19.28 -9.99
C GLU A 69 -5.48 18.04 -10.80
N TYR A 70 -6.23 17.11 -10.23
CA TYR A 70 -6.55 15.86 -10.90
C TYR A 70 -7.61 16.08 -11.99
N ASP A 71 -7.25 15.71 -13.22
CA ASP A 71 -8.17 15.79 -14.35
C ASP A 71 -9.03 14.52 -14.40
N SER A 72 -10.24 14.60 -13.82
CA SER A 72 -11.21 13.53 -13.95
C SER A 72 -12.09 13.81 -15.16
N CYS A 73 -12.14 12.88 -16.08
CA CYS A 73 -12.97 13.01 -17.28
C CYS A 73 -14.48 13.04 -16.96
N THR A 74 -14.86 12.90 -15.70
CA THR A 74 -16.25 12.94 -15.25
C THR A 74 -16.43 14.06 -14.23
N THR A 75 -17.36 14.98 -14.52
CA THR A 75 -17.56 16.17 -13.70
C THR A 75 -18.44 15.97 -12.47
N ASP A 76 -19.23 14.89 -12.43
CA ASP A 76 -20.28 14.70 -11.43
C ASP A 76 -19.96 13.65 -10.38
N GLN A 77 -18.84 12.95 -10.52
CA GLN A 77 -18.39 11.93 -9.56
C GLN A 77 -17.05 12.33 -9.00
N GLY A 78 -16.81 12.04 -7.73
CA GLY A 78 -15.52 12.34 -7.12
C GLY A 78 -14.33 11.76 -7.89
N THR A 79 -13.14 12.23 -7.57
CA THR A 79 -11.91 11.89 -8.28
C THR A 79 -11.46 10.42 -8.11
N GLY A 80 -12.12 9.66 -7.22
CA GLY A 80 -11.72 8.29 -6.91
C GLY A 80 -10.34 8.20 -6.30
N SER A 81 -9.60 7.14 -6.64
CA SER A 81 -8.27 6.88 -6.09
C SER A 81 -7.12 7.50 -6.91
N GLY A 82 -7.43 8.18 -8.02
CA GLY A 82 -6.41 8.77 -8.89
C GLY A 82 -5.44 9.71 -8.19
N PRO A 83 -5.95 10.72 -7.45
CA PRO A 83 -5.09 11.65 -6.71
C PRO A 83 -4.15 10.94 -5.73
N ALA A 84 -4.65 9.98 -4.99
CA ALA A 84 -3.84 9.23 -4.04
C ALA A 84 -2.76 8.40 -4.75
N ARG A 85 -3.08 7.82 -5.90
CA ARG A 85 -2.09 7.07 -6.70
C ARG A 85 -0.97 7.99 -7.20
N ASN A 86 -1.31 9.19 -7.66
CA ASN A 86 -0.32 10.17 -8.08
C ASN A 86 0.56 10.61 -6.92
N PHE A 87 -0.02 10.82 -5.76
CA PHE A 87 0.72 11.17 -4.55
C PHE A 87 1.71 10.06 -4.17
N CYS A 88 1.27 8.80 -4.18
CA CYS A 88 2.14 7.67 -3.86
C CYS A 88 3.34 7.59 -4.80
N TRP A 89 3.12 7.81 -6.09
CA TRP A 89 4.19 7.81 -7.07
C TRP A 89 5.23 8.88 -6.73
N GLU A 90 4.79 10.12 -6.56
CA GLU A 90 5.73 11.21 -6.27
C GLU A 90 6.42 11.02 -4.92
N HIS A 91 5.69 10.57 -3.90
CA HIS A 91 6.25 10.29 -2.58
C HIS A 91 7.35 9.22 -2.67
N ALA A 92 7.10 8.15 -3.40
CA ALA A 92 8.08 7.10 -3.61
C ALA A 92 9.34 7.62 -4.31
N LEU A 93 9.17 8.42 -5.36
CA LEU A 93 10.30 9.03 -6.07
C LEU A 93 11.12 9.97 -5.18
N GLU A 94 10.46 10.81 -4.40
CA GLU A 94 11.12 11.74 -3.48
C GLU A 94 11.93 11.00 -2.41
N ASN A 95 11.53 9.78 -2.05
CA ASN A 95 12.24 8.95 -1.09
C ASN A 95 13.24 8.00 -1.74
N GLY A 96 13.54 8.20 -3.01
CA GLY A 96 14.58 7.44 -3.72
C GLY A 96 14.16 6.07 -4.22
N ALA A 97 12.87 5.75 -4.20
CA ALA A 97 12.37 4.48 -4.68
C ALA A 97 12.27 4.46 -6.21
N THR A 98 12.61 3.34 -6.82
CA THR A 98 12.46 3.13 -8.26
C THR A 98 11.14 2.46 -8.62
N SER A 99 10.51 1.85 -7.65
CA SER A 99 9.22 1.16 -7.79
C SER A 99 8.48 1.25 -6.47
N HIS A 100 7.19 0.98 -6.49
CA HIS A 100 6.39 0.94 -5.27
C HIS A 100 5.18 0.01 -5.46
N TRP A 101 4.64 -0.43 -4.34
CA TRP A 101 3.42 -1.22 -4.29
C TRP A 101 2.23 -0.33 -3.95
N LEU A 102 1.12 -0.55 -4.64
CA LEU A 102 -0.17 0.09 -4.33
C LEU A 102 -1.18 -1.00 -4.04
N LEU A 103 -1.80 -0.93 -2.87
CA LEU A 103 -2.79 -1.90 -2.42
C LEU A 103 -4.11 -1.19 -2.09
N ASP A 104 -5.21 -1.84 -2.41
CA ASP A 104 -6.53 -1.41 -1.95
C ASP A 104 -6.70 -1.73 -0.46
N ASP A 105 -7.67 -1.10 0.18
CA ASP A 105 -7.89 -1.21 1.63
C ASP A 105 -8.82 -2.37 2.04
N ASN A 106 -9.25 -3.19 1.10
CA ASN A 106 -10.23 -4.25 1.34
C ASN A 106 -9.67 -5.67 1.19
N ILE A 107 -8.36 -5.83 1.22
CA ILE A 107 -7.71 -7.13 1.06
C ILE A 107 -7.63 -7.81 2.44
N LYS A 108 -8.34 -8.93 2.58
CA LYS A 108 -8.42 -9.63 3.87
C LYS A 108 -7.24 -10.54 4.14
N ALA A 109 -6.64 -11.09 3.09
CA ALA A 109 -5.53 -12.03 3.21
C ALA A 109 -4.77 -12.11 1.90
N PHE A 110 -3.53 -12.56 2.00
CA PHE A 110 -2.68 -12.83 0.84
C PHE A 110 -2.37 -14.32 0.78
N GLY A 111 -2.21 -14.82 -0.42
CA GLY A 111 -1.93 -16.22 -0.62
C GLY A 111 -1.19 -16.47 -1.93
N ARG A 112 -0.75 -17.69 -2.10
CA ARG A 112 -0.16 -18.16 -3.35
C ARG A 112 -0.86 -19.43 -3.80
N ILE A 113 -0.82 -19.69 -5.09
CA ILE A 113 -1.35 -20.93 -5.65
C ILE A 113 -0.18 -21.91 -5.80
N ASN A 114 -0.35 -23.09 -5.22
CA ASN A 114 0.61 -24.18 -5.37
C ASN A 114 -0.16 -25.48 -5.65
N ARG A 115 0.10 -26.08 -6.81
CA ARG A 115 -0.59 -27.30 -7.26
C ARG A 115 -2.12 -27.17 -7.19
N ASN A 116 -2.62 -26.03 -7.66
CA ASN A 116 -4.04 -25.67 -7.64
C ASN A 116 -4.67 -25.49 -6.25
N LEU A 117 -3.85 -25.40 -5.20
CA LEU A 117 -4.32 -25.11 -3.85
C LEU A 117 -3.93 -23.69 -3.46
N TYR A 118 -4.86 -22.99 -2.82
CA TYR A 118 -4.60 -21.69 -2.23
C TYR A 118 -3.91 -21.86 -0.87
N ILE A 119 -2.74 -21.26 -0.72
CA ILE A 119 -1.97 -21.34 0.51
C ILE A 119 -1.81 -19.93 1.06
N HIS A 120 -2.29 -19.71 2.30
CA HIS A 120 -2.12 -18.43 2.98
C HIS A 120 -0.63 -18.16 3.23
N VAL A 121 -0.20 -16.92 2.99
CA VAL A 121 1.16 -16.50 3.29
C VAL A 121 1.19 -15.76 4.62
N THR A 122 2.27 -15.93 5.35
CA THR A 122 2.45 -15.39 6.70
C THR A 122 3.58 -14.37 6.80
N SER A 123 4.22 -14.04 5.70
CA SER A 123 5.33 -13.08 5.66
C SER A 123 5.35 -12.31 4.35
N GLY A 124 6.17 -11.26 4.29
CA GLY A 124 6.33 -10.44 3.09
C GLY A 124 7.11 -11.11 1.95
N THR A 125 7.49 -12.36 2.10
CA THR A 125 8.30 -13.09 1.12
C THR A 125 7.69 -13.09 -0.27
N ILE A 126 6.37 -13.20 -0.39
CA ILE A 126 5.71 -13.20 -1.70
C ILE A 126 5.89 -11.88 -2.45
N PHE A 127 5.90 -10.77 -1.71
CA PHE A 127 6.13 -9.45 -2.30
C PHE A 127 7.57 -9.33 -2.79
N LYS A 128 8.52 -9.76 -1.97
CA LYS A 128 9.92 -9.78 -2.38
C LYS A 128 10.16 -10.72 -3.56
N ALA A 129 9.53 -11.88 -3.57
CA ALA A 129 9.63 -12.82 -4.69
C ALA A 129 9.11 -12.22 -5.99
N ALA A 130 8.00 -11.51 -5.93
CA ALA A 130 7.44 -10.82 -7.09
C ALA A 130 8.37 -9.70 -7.58
N GLU A 131 8.94 -8.92 -6.67
CA GLU A 131 9.95 -7.90 -7.01
C GLU A 131 11.16 -8.52 -7.71
N ASP A 132 11.70 -9.59 -7.14
CA ASP A 132 12.86 -10.27 -7.71
C ASP A 132 12.56 -10.84 -9.11
N PHE A 133 11.34 -11.33 -9.31
CA PHE A 133 10.91 -11.82 -10.61
C PHE A 133 10.83 -10.69 -11.63
N ILE A 134 10.19 -9.58 -11.28
CA ILE A 134 9.99 -8.43 -12.17
C ILE A 134 11.32 -7.78 -12.54
N GLU A 135 12.23 -7.66 -11.58
CA GLU A 135 13.52 -6.99 -11.78
C GLU A 135 14.46 -7.75 -12.72
N ARG A 136 14.15 -9.00 -13.05
CA ARG A 136 14.90 -9.77 -14.06
C ARG A 136 14.60 -9.32 -15.49
N TYR A 137 13.55 -8.53 -15.71
CA TYR A 137 13.10 -8.14 -17.03
C TYR A 137 13.06 -6.62 -17.14
N GLU A 138 13.68 -6.07 -18.20
CA GLU A 138 13.76 -4.61 -18.38
C GLU A 138 12.41 -3.95 -18.66
N ASN A 139 11.46 -4.70 -19.20
CA ASN A 139 10.19 -4.16 -19.70
C ASN A 139 8.98 -4.45 -18.80
N VAL A 140 9.23 -4.76 -17.55
CA VAL A 140 8.14 -5.07 -16.62
C VAL A 140 8.10 -4.07 -15.49
#